data_77638f51ce708008cc7de3841afa9d28
#
_entry.id   77638f51ce708008cc7de3841afa9d28
#
_cell.length_a   1.000
_cell.length_b   1.000
_cell.length_c   1.000
_cell.angle_alpha   90.00
_cell.angle_beta   90.00
_cell.angle_gamma   90.00
#
_symmetry.space_group_name_H-M   'P 1'
#
loop_
_entity.id
_entity.type
_entity.pdbx_description
1 polymer ?
#
loop_
_entity_poly.entity_id
_entity_poly.type
_entity_poly.pdbx_seq_one_letter_code
_entity_poly.pdbx_strand_id
1 'polypeptide(L)' 'MSETLLDVKGMNCPLPVLRANKALRALKPGERLRVLATDRAAVGDFKAFCQETGHALVAASEEAGVFSFVIRKRETPQ' A
#
# COMPACT_ATOMS: atom_id res chain seq x y z
N MET A 1 -10.34 14.70 -4.03
CA MET A 1 -9.51 13.70 -3.41
C MET A 1 -9.16 12.63 -4.38
N SER A 2 -7.89 12.37 -4.56
CA SER A 2 -7.51 11.37 -5.53
C SER A 2 -7.04 10.10 -4.82
N GLU A 3 -7.44 8.99 -5.39
CA GLU A 3 -7.01 7.68 -4.95
C GLU A 3 -6.45 6.97 -6.18
N THR A 4 -5.20 6.57 -6.08
CA THR A 4 -4.53 5.86 -7.17
C THR A 4 -4.66 4.37 -6.92
N LEU A 5 -4.95 3.61 -7.95
CA LEU A 5 -5.07 2.17 -7.85
C LEU A 5 -3.78 1.51 -8.32
N LEU A 6 -3.25 0.61 -7.50
CA LEU A 6 -2.08 -0.19 -7.84
C LEU A 6 -2.46 -1.66 -7.75
N ASP A 7 -2.41 -2.34 -8.87
CA ASP A 7 -2.76 -3.75 -8.93
C ASP A 7 -1.47 -4.58 -8.94
N VAL A 8 -1.23 -5.27 -7.84
CA VAL A 8 -0.07 -6.16 -7.73
C VAL A 8 -0.53 -7.60 -7.46
N LYS A 9 -1.74 -7.93 -7.90
CA LYS A 9 -2.21 -9.31 -7.79
C LYS A 9 -1.27 -10.23 -8.54
N GLY A 10 -1.04 -11.41 -7.97
CA GLY A 10 -0.13 -12.38 -8.56
C GLY A 10 1.34 -12.18 -8.22
N MET A 11 1.69 -11.06 -7.60
CA MET A 11 3.08 -10.83 -7.21
C MET A 11 3.33 -11.34 -5.80
N ASN A 12 4.54 -11.86 -5.59
CA ASN A 12 4.94 -12.39 -4.29
C ASN A 12 5.79 -11.40 -3.53
N CYS A 13 5.77 -11.54 -2.19
CA CYS A 13 6.62 -10.75 -1.32
C CYS A 13 8.08 -10.82 -1.80
N PRO A 14 8.80 -9.70 -1.86
CA PRO A 14 8.43 -8.37 -1.36
C PRO A 14 7.93 -7.42 -2.46
N LEU A 15 7.58 -7.94 -3.65
CA LEU A 15 7.25 -7.08 -4.79
C LEU A 15 6.07 -6.12 -4.53
N PRO A 16 4.98 -6.56 -3.87
CA PRO A 16 3.88 -5.63 -3.63
C PRO A 16 4.31 -4.37 -2.87
N VAL A 17 5.13 -4.54 -1.84
CA VAL A 17 5.60 -3.40 -1.04
C VAL A 17 6.54 -2.52 -1.86
N LEU A 18 7.42 -3.14 -2.64
CA LEU A 18 8.35 -2.36 -3.47
C LEU A 18 7.61 -1.52 -4.50
N ARG A 19 6.59 -2.10 -5.13
CA ARG A 19 5.78 -1.37 -6.10
C ARG A 19 4.99 -0.25 -5.43
N ALA A 20 4.44 -0.51 -4.24
CA ALA A 20 3.70 0.50 -3.50
C ALA A 20 4.60 1.65 -3.09
N ASN A 21 5.82 1.36 -2.65
CA ASN A 21 6.76 2.39 -2.27
C ASN A 21 7.06 3.31 -3.45
N LYS A 22 7.27 2.73 -4.62
CA LYS A 22 7.53 3.52 -5.83
C LYS A 22 6.33 4.39 -6.17
N ALA A 23 5.12 3.81 -6.10
CA ALA A 23 3.91 4.56 -6.41
C ALA A 23 3.69 5.72 -5.45
N LEU A 24 3.95 5.48 -4.15
CA LEU A 24 3.76 6.53 -3.14
C LEU A 24 4.72 7.69 -3.34
N ARG A 25 5.92 7.44 -3.87
CA ARG A 25 6.86 8.52 -4.13
C ARG A 25 6.32 9.51 -5.15
N ALA A 26 5.47 9.04 -6.06
CA ALA A 26 4.91 9.90 -7.09
C ALA A 26 3.67 10.65 -6.62
N LEU A 27 3.15 10.32 -5.44
CA LEU A 27 1.96 10.96 -4.91
C LEU A 27 2.32 12.16 -4.06
N LYS A 28 1.36 13.07 -3.96
CA LYS A 28 1.49 14.21 -3.06
C LYS A 28 1.10 13.82 -1.65
N PRO A 29 1.63 14.52 -0.63
CA PRO A 29 1.23 14.24 0.74
C PRO A 29 -0.29 14.28 0.91
N GLY A 30 -0.82 13.31 1.65
CA GLY A 30 -2.25 13.21 1.89
C GLY A 30 -3.02 12.44 0.84
N GLU A 31 -2.42 12.17 -0.31
CA GLU A 31 -3.09 11.36 -1.33
C GLU A 31 -3.07 9.89 -0.93
N ARG A 32 -4.01 9.14 -1.46
CA ARG A 32 -4.20 7.74 -1.10
C ARG A 32 -3.85 6.82 -2.24
N LEU A 33 -3.30 5.67 -1.86
CA LEU A 33 -2.99 4.58 -2.78
C LEU A 33 -3.79 3.36 -2.37
N ARG A 34 -4.56 2.81 -3.29
CA ARG A 34 -5.24 1.55 -3.05
C ARG A 34 -4.46 0.43 -3.73
N VAL A 35 -4.04 -0.55 -2.95
CA VAL A 35 -3.23 -1.65 -3.43
C VAL A 35 -4.06 -2.92 -3.39
N LEU A 36 -4.08 -3.66 -4.49
CA LEU A 36 -4.71 -4.98 -4.55
C LEU A 36 -3.62 -6.03 -4.65
N ALA A 37 -3.65 -7.01 -3.74
CA ALA A 37 -2.64 -8.05 -3.67
C ALA A 37 -3.30 -9.39 -3.38
N THR A 38 -2.62 -10.48 -3.76
CA THR A 38 -3.11 -11.83 -3.48
C THR A 38 -2.16 -12.61 -2.60
N ASP A 39 -0.96 -12.10 -2.32
CA ASP A 39 -0.01 -12.76 -1.44
C ASP A 39 -0.39 -12.49 0.01
N ARG A 40 -0.61 -13.57 0.77
CA ARG A 40 -1.01 -13.46 2.17
C ARG A 40 0.04 -12.72 3.00
N ALA A 41 1.30 -12.82 2.64
CA ALA A 41 2.37 -12.12 3.36
C ALA A 41 2.26 -10.61 3.24
N ALA A 42 1.51 -10.11 2.26
CA ALA A 42 1.38 -8.67 2.07
C ALA A 42 0.76 -7.99 3.29
N VAL A 43 -0.09 -8.69 4.04
CA VAL A 43 -0.74 -8.09 5.20
C VAL A 43 0.29 -7.59 6.21
N GLY A 44 1.20 -8.46 6.64
CA GLY A 44 2.24 -8.08 7.57
C GLY A 44 3.26 -7.13 6.96
N ASP A 45 3.56 -7.34 5.67
CA ASP A 45 4.54 -6.51 4.99
C ASP A 45 4.08 -5.06 4.90
N PHE A 46 2.80 -4.82 4.58
CA PHE A 46 2.30 -3.45 4.49
C PHE A 46 2.18 -2.80 5.86
N LYS A 47 1.85 -3.58 6.89
CA LYS A 47 1.85 -3.03 8.25
C LYS A 47 3.24 -2.53 8.64
N ALA A 48 4.25 -3.37 8.42
CA ALA A 48 5.63 -3.01 8.75
C ALA A 48 6.09 -1.82 7.91
N PHE A 49 5.78 -1.84 6.63
CA PHE A 49 6.17 -0.77 5.72
C PHE A 49 5.60 0.58 6.19
N CYS A 50 4.32 0.60 6.54
CA CYS A 50 3.69 1.85 6.98
C CYS A 50 4.26 2.32 8.31
N GLN A 51 4.57 1.38 9.22
CA GLN A 51 5.19 1.76 10.48
C GLN A 51 6.57 2.37 10.28
N GLU A 52 7.34 1.79 9.36
CA GLU A 52 8.72 2.24 9.15
C GLU A 52 8.80 3.55 8.39
N THR A 53 7.86 3.79 7.48
CA THR A 53 7.91 4.97 6.62
C THR A 53 7.07 6.12 7.13
N GLY A 54 6.15 5.86 8.06
CA GLY A 54 5.26 6.91 8.54
C GLY A 54 4.02 7.13 7.69
N HIS A 55 3.86 6.37 6.60
CA HIS A 55 2.59 6.41 5.87
C HIS A 55 1.50 5.77 6.71
N ALA A 56 0.25 6.17 6.49
CA ALA A 56 -0.87 5.67 7.26
C ALA A 56 -1.57 4.55 6.51
N LEU A 57 -1.70 3.39 7.16
CA LEU A 57 -2.52 2.31 6.64
C LEU A 57 -3.95 2.58 7.06
N VAL A 58 -4.71 3.19 6.17
CA VAL A 58 -6.05 3.70 6.47
C VAL A 58 -7.07 2.57 6.52
N ALA A 59 -6.94 1.58 5.67
CA ALA A 59 -7.87 0.48 5.61
C ALA A 59 -7.18 -0.76 5.05
N ALA A 60 -7.64 -1.91 5.50
CA ALA A 60 -7.15 -3.20 5.00
C ALA A 60 -8.31 -4.16 5.07
N SER A 61 -8.54 -4.88 3.97
CA SER A 61 -9.62 -5.84 3.91
C SER A 61 -9.25 -6.99 2.99
N GLU A 62 -10.03 -8.06 3.06
CA GLU A 62 -9.83 -9.20 2.18
C GLU A 62 -11.20 -9.66 1.68
N GLU A 63 -11.26 -9.99 0.40
CA GLU A 63 -12.47 -10.54 -0.18
C GLU A 63 -12.08 -11.54 -1.25
N ALA A 64 -12.50 -12.79 -1.08
CA ALA A 64 -12.27 -13.85 -2.08
C ALA A 64 -10.78 -13.98 -2.44
N GLY A 65 -9.90 -13.90 -1.45
CA GLY A 65 -8.47 -14.07 -1.66
C GLY A 65 -7.74 -12.84 -2.16
N VAL A 66 -8.44 -11.73 -2.34
CA VAL A 66 -7.82 -10.48 -2.76
C VAL A 66 -7.75 -9.54 -1.56
N PHE A 67 -6.54 -9.11 -1.22
CA PHE A 67 -6.31 -8.16 -0.14
C PHE A 67 -6.31 -6.75 -0.72
N SER A 68 -7.01 -5.85 -0.05
CA SER A 68 -7.08 -4.46 -0.45
C SER A 68 -6.54 -3.59 0.68
N PHE A 69 -5.55 -2.76 0.36
CA PHE A 69 -4.95 -1.85 1.33
C PHE A 69 -5.12 -0.43 0.84
N VAL A 70 -5.53 0.48 1.73
CA VAL A 70 -5.55 1.90 1.40
C VAL A 70 -4.49 2.58 2.25
N ILE A 71 -3.52 3.18 1.60
CA ILE A 71 -2.38 3.81 2.26
C ILE A 71 -2.42 5.30 1.94
N ARG A 72 -2.44 6.14 2.98
CA ARG A 72 -2.37 7.58 2.81
C ARG A 72 -0.93 8.03 2.94
N LYS A 73 -0.45 8.77 1.96
CA LYS A 73 0.92 9.23 2.00
C LYS A 73 1.12 10.21 3.16
N ARG A 74 2.21 10.02 3.88
CA ARG A 74 2.54 10.89 5.00
C ARG A 74 2.66 12.33 4.50
N GLU A 75 2.31 13.26 5.40
CA GLU A 75 2.32 14.67 5.03
C GLU A 75 3.65 15.34 5.29
N THR A 76 4.45 14.74 6.17
CA THR A 76 5.74 15.29 6.51
C THR A 76 6.82 14.67 5.63
N PRO A 77 7.52 15.46 4.83
CA PRO A 77 8.60 14.89 4.02
C PRO A 77 9.76 14.46 4.92
N GLN A 78 10.48 13.48 4.45
CA GLN A 78 11.64 12.96 5.16
C GLN A 78 12.85 13.04 4.30
#